data_7ea01bb13a65b9d778a9a8c73d1536c6
#
_entry.id   7ea01bb13a65b9d778a9a8c73d1536c6
#
_cell.length_a   1.000
_cell.length_b   1.000
_cell.length_c   1.000
_cell.angle_alpha   90.00
_cell.angle_beta   90.00
_cell.angle_gamma   90.00
#
_symmetry.space_group_name_H-M   'P 1'
#
loop_
_entity.id
_entity.type
_entity.pdbx_description
1 polymer ?
#
loop_
_entity_poly.entity_id
_entity_poly.type
_entity_poly.pdbx_seq_one_letter_code
_entity_poly.pdbx_strand_id
1 'polypeptide(L)'
;MLDDRAELLAGASDQLFKDSTVLRYLNEAERRLARDAWVIEDTVTPAVCEITLAENISNYPFHKSILHIKTARLSDTDVDMVRVGYDDNRMLPMTQVNDPGFWDINIATVENPGRPSRYSTDMGTRILRIRLKPDATAALLKLNLSVVRLPLAPMSEDAPDKEPEVPEEYHLQLASFAAGSCLANTADIDAELRSLGRAWVAEFVALCTKAKQDRQRRQQSLPQFRFGGWVNGDY
;
A
#
# COMPACT_ATOMS: atom_id res chain seq x y z
N MET A 1 34.54 5.55 -4.44
CA MET A 1 33.79 4.30 -4.72
C MET A 1 32.39 4.52 -5.30
N LEU A 2 31.65 5.55 -4.90
CA LEU A 2 30.39 5.97 -5.56
C LEU A 2 30.66 6.74 -6.87
N ASP A 3 31.67 7.60 -6.89
CA ASP A 3 32.10 8.35 -8.08
C ASP A 3 32.56 7.43 -9.20
N ASP A 4 33.35 6.40 -8.91
CA ASP A 4 33.84 5.46 -9.93
C ASP A 4 32.73 4.71 -10.66
N ARG A 5 31.61 4.46 -10.01
CA ARG A 5 30.44 3.79 -10.64
C ARG A 5 29.61 4.75 -11.49
N ALA A 6 29.54 6.00 -11.11
CA ALA A 6 28.89 7.06 -11.88
C ALA A 6 29.79 7.48 -13.08
N GLU A 7 31.12 7.52 -12.92
CA GLU A 7 32.05 7.82 -14.00
C GLU A 7 32.11 6.72 -15.09
N LEU A 8 31.95 5.46 -14.71
CA LEU A 8 31.79 4.36 -15.69
C LEU A 8 30.51 4.49 -16.53
N LEU A 9 29.50 5.17 -16.02
CA LEU A 9 28.27 5.47 -16.75
C LEU A 9 28.32 6.82 -17.49
N ALA A 10 29.11 7.80 -17.01
CA ALA A 10 29.15 9.18 -17.51
C ALA A 10 30.35 9.46 -18.46
N GLY A 11 31.34 8.60 -18.53
CA GLY A 11 32.60 8.90 -19.18
C GLY A 11 32.73 8.53 -20.66
N ALA A 12 31.72 7.96 -21.30
CA ALA A 12 31.77 7.67 -22.74
C ALA A 12 30.81 8.64 -23.47
N SER A 13 31.34 9.36 -24.42
CA SER A 13 30.57 10.19 -25.37
C SER A 13 29.59 9.39 -26.24
N ASP A 14 29.61 8.07 -26.15
CA ASP A 14 28.58 7.15 -26.58
C ASP A 14 27.93 6.56 -25.32
N GLN A 15 26.76 7.09 -24.95
CA GLN A 15 25.97 6.52 -23.86
C GLN A 15 25.71 5.05 -24.15
N LEU A 16 26.33 4.16 -23.37
CA LEU A 16 26.16 2.71 -23.49
C LEU A 16 24.66 2.32 -23.36
N PHE A 17 23.91 3.10 -22.62
CA PHE A 17 22.49 2.92 -22.41
C PHE A 17 21.73 4.24 -22.61
N LYS A 18 20.58 4.17 -23.28
CA LYS A 18 19.67 5.32 -23.42
C LYS A 18 19.05 5.67 -22.06
N ASP A 19 18.93 6.95 -21.77
CA ASP A 19 18.32 7.44 -20.53
C ASP A 19 16.90 6.86 -20.30
N SER A 20 16.10 6.79 -21.36
CA SER A 20 14.77 6.15 -21.32
C SER A 20 14.81 4.68 -20.88
N THR A 21 15.88 3.94 -21.20
CA THR A 21 16.05 2.55 -20.76
C THR A 21 16.41 2.48 -19.28
N VAL A 22 17.31 3.35 -18.84
CA VAL A 22 17.69 3.45 -17.42
C VAL A 22 16.49 3.86 -16.57
N LEU A 23 15.77 4.90 -16.98
CA LEU A 23 14.54 5.36 -16.29
C LEU A 23 13.46 4.29 -16.23
N ARG A 24 13.31 3.51 -17.29
CA ARG A 24 12.37 2.37 -17.29
C ARG A 24 12.72 1.37 -16.18
N TYR A 25 14.00 1.01 -16.06
CA TYR A 25 14.43 0.07 -15.01
C TYR A 25 14.38 0.67 -13.60
N LEU A 26 14.66 1.96 -13.45
CA LEU A 26 14.47 2.68 -12.17
C LEU A 26 13.00 2.64 -11.74
N ASN A 27 12.09 2.97 -12.63
CA ASN A 27 10.64 2.92 -12.37
C ASN A 27 10.16 1.49 -12.07
N GLU A 28 10.73 0.48 -12.74
CA GLU A 28 10.44 -0.92 -12.45
C GLU A 28 10.92 -1.31 -11.06
N ALA A 29 12.15 -0.93 -10.69
CA ALA A 29 12.71 -1.17 -9.35
C ALA A 29 11.86 -0.54 -8.26
N GLU A 30 11.48 0.73 -8.43
CA GLU A 30 10.66 1.46 -7.48
C GLU A 30 9.29 0.78 -7.28
N ARG A 31 8.62 0.44 -8.38
CA ARG A 31 7.33 -0.28 -8.32
C ARG A 31 7.45 -1.65 -7.67
N ARG A 32 8.53 -2.37 -7.95
CA ARG A 32 8.77 -3.69 -7.38
C ARG A 32 9.01 -3.59 -5.88
N LEU A 33 9.88 -2.68 -5.44
CA LEU A 33 10.14 -2.45 -4.03
C LEU A 33 8.86 -2.02 -3.30
N ALA A 34 8.10 -1.07 -3.85
CA ALA A 34 6.84 -0.62 -3.27
C ALA A 34 5.82 -1.76 -3.13
N ARG A 35 5.73 -2.65 -4.14
CA ARG A 35 4.80 -3.79 -4.13
C ARG A 35 5.23 -4.90 -3.16
N ASP A 36 6.51 -5.27 -3.19
CA ASP A 36 6.99 -6.46 -2.49
C ASP A 36 7.27 -6.15 -1.02
N ALA A 37 7.83 -4.98 -0.72
CA ALA A 37 8.19 -4.57 0.64
C ALA A 37 7.20 -3.59 1.28
N TRP A 38 6.24 -3.03 0.53
CA TRP A 38 5.22 -2.10 1.03
C TRP A 38 5.80 -0.86 1.70
N VAL A 39 6.82 -0.29 1.12
CA VAL A 39 7.61 0.80 1.73
C VAL A 39 6.97 2.17 1.62
N ILE A 40 6.06 2.39 0.67
CA ILE A 40 5.38 3.68 0.50
C ILE A 40 4.09 3.67 1.31
N GLU A 41 4.10 4.37 2.44
CA GLU A 41 2.93 4.63 3.25
C GLU A 41 2.42 6.05 3.01
N ASP A 42 1.12 6.22 2.86
CA ASP A 42 0.49 7.51 2.57
C ASP A 42 -0.75 7.73 3.44
N THR A 43 -0.83 8.92 4.00
CA THR A 43 -1.97 9.39 4.80
C THR A 43 -2.38 10.81 4.43
N VAL A 44 -1.65 11.43 3.48
CA VAL A 44 -1.69 12.87 3.25
C VAL A 44 -2.22 13.22 1.87
N THR A 45 -1.99 12.39 0.85
CA THR A 45 -2.39 12.68 -0.53
C THR A 45 -3.92 12.60 -0.68
N PRO A 46 -4.66 13.73 -0.84
CA PRO A 46 -6.12 13.70 -0.81
C PRO A 46 -6.72 12.83 -1.93
N ALA A 47 -6.12 12.85 -3.13
CA ALA A 47 -6.59 12.06 -4.28
C ALA A 47 -6.53 10.54 -4.04
N VAL A 48 -5.76 10.07 -3.07
CA VAL A 48 -5.57 8.66 -2.73
C VAL A 48 -6.19 8.33 -1.37
N CYS A 49 -6.01 9.22 -0.40
CA CYS A 49 -6.30 8.97 1.01
C CYS A 49 -7.65 9.51 1.47
N GLU A 50 -8.36 10.30 0.65
CA GLU A 50 -9.67 10.84 1.01
C GLU A 50 -10.78 10.29 0.12
N ILE A 51 -11.88 9.85 0.73
CA ILE A 51 -13.11 9.47 0.03
C ILE A 51 -14.23 10.33 0.59
N THR A 52 -14.88 11.10 -0.27
CA THR A 52 -16.09 11.85 0.11
C THR A 52 -17.26 10.88 0.21
N LEU A 53 -17.91 10.86 1.34
CA LEU A 53 -19.11 10.02 1.55
C LEU A 53 -20.32 10.64 0.84
N ALA A 54 -21.24 9.79 0.44
CA ALA A 54 -22.51 10.20 -0.14
C ALA A 54 -23.68 9.46 0.56
N GLU A 55 -24.79 10.14 0.68
CA GLU A 55 -25.97 9.60 1.33
C GLU A 55 -26.46 8.31 0.67
N ASN A 56 -26.79 7.32 1.48
CA ASN A 56 -27.28 6.00 1.05
C ASN A 56 -26.32 5.16 0.18
N ILE A 57 -25.05 5.57 0.04
CA ILE A 57 -24.04 4.81 -0.70
C ILE A 57 -23.14 4.03 0.27
N SER A 58 -22.95 2.74 0.03
CA SER A 58 -22.09 1.87 0.83
C SER A 58 -20.80 1.46 0.14
N ASN A 59 -20.72 1.57 -1.19
CA ASN A 59 -19.59 1.09 -1.99
C ASN A 59 -18.85 2.26 -2.60
N TYR A 60 -17.57 2.38 -2.29
CA TYR A 60 -16.71 3.45 -2.75
C TYR A 60 -15.50 2.89 -3.48
N PRO A 61 -15.25 3.31 -4.73
CA PRO A 61 -14.02 2.96 -5.40
C PRO A 61 -12.84 3.65 -4.70
N PHE A 62 -11.72 2.95 -4.56
CA PHE A 62 -10.49 3.55 -4.07
C PHE A 62 -9.42 3.60 -5.17
N HIS A 63 -8.42 4.46 -4.98
CA HIS A 63 -7.42 4.74 -6.00
C HIS A 63 -6.63 3.49 -6.42
N LYS A 64 -6.33 3.38 -7.72
CA LYS A 64 -5.65 2.20 -8.33
C LYS A 64 -4.25 1.92 -7.79
N SER A 65 -3.57 2.92 -7.24
CA SER A 65 -2.25 2.74 -6.64
C SER A 65 -2.27 2.04 -5.29
N ILE A 66 -3.43 1.99 -4.61
CA ILE A 66 -3.53 1.40 -3.27
C ILE A 66 -3.31 -0.11 -3.34
N LEU A 67 -2.34 -0.58 -2.56
CA LEU A 67 -2.03 -2.00 -2.36
C LEU A 67 -2.71 -2.54 -1.10
N HIS A 68 -2.82 -1.71 -0.06
CA HIS A 68 -3.42 -2.09 1.21
C HIS A 68 -3.95 -0.88 1.95
N ILE A 69 -5.12 -1.02 2.57
CA ILE A 69 -5.68 -0.02 3.48
C ILE A 69 -5.37 -0.47 4.91
N LYS A 70 -4.58 0.32 5.63
CA LYS A 70 -4.19 0.05 7.02
C LYS A 70 -5.32 0.40 7.97
N THR A 71 -5.79 1.64 7.88
CA THR A 71 -6.89 2.17 8.67
C THR A 71 -7.80 3.06 7.83
N ALA A 72 -9.03 3.21 8.28
CA ALA A 72 -10.01 4.14 7.74
C ALA A 72 -10.66 4.88 8.89
N ARG A 73 -10.81 6.22 8.78
CA ARG A 73 -11.31 7.09 9.84
C ARG A 73 -12.21 8.16 9.25
N LEU A 74 -13.29 8.46 9.94
CA LEU A 74 -14.13 9.61 9.58
C LEU A 74 -13.46 10.93 9.99
N SER A 75 -13.62 11.97 9.19
CA SER A 75 -12.94 13.27 9.38
C SER A 75 -13.29 14.02 10.68
N ASP A 76 -14.38 13.66 11.32
CA ASP A 76 -14.88 14.28 12.56
C ASP A 76 -14.54 13.49 13.83
N THR A 77 -13.77 12.42 13.73
CA THR A 77 -13.39 11.56 14.85
C THR A 77 -11.95 11.09 14.76
N ASP A 78 -11.34 10.87 15.93
CA ASP A 78 -10.02 10.26 16.04
C ASP A 78 -10.07 8.74 16.20
N VAL A 79 -11.26 8.14 16.06
CA VAL A 79 -11.45 6.70 16.21
C VAL A 79 -11.42 6.02 14.85
N ASP A 80 -10.57 5.02 14.70
CA ASP A 80 -10.50 4.20 13.50
C ASP A 80 -11.74 3.31 13.37
N MET A 81 -12.24 3.18 12.15
CA MET A 81 -13.32 2.23 11.84
C MET A 81 -12.80 0.80 11.96
N VAL A 82 -13.65 -0.11 12.37
CA VAL A 82 -13.31 -1.52 12.49
C VAL A 82 -13.28 -2.16 11.11
N ARG A 83 -12.13 -2.75 10.75
CA ARG A 83 -12.02 -3.57 9.55
C ARG A 83 -12.65 -4.93 9.79
N VAL A 84 -13.55 -5.34 8.91
CA VAL A 84 -14.20 -6.66 8.96
C VAL A 84 -13.92 -7.44 7.68
N GLY A 85 -13.96 -8.78 7.76
CA GLY A 85 -13.87 -9.63 6.58
C GLY A 85 -15.01 -9.36 5.61
N TYR A 86 -14.82 -9.70 4.33
CA TYR A 86 -15.87 -9.50 3.33
C TYR A 86 -17.15 -10.28 3.68
N ASP A 87 -16.98 -11.51 4.16
CA ASP A 87 -18.09 -12.37 4.57
C ASP A 87 -18.70 -11.95 5.90
N ASP A 88 -17.88 -11.45 6.84
CA ASP A 88 -18.35 -10.91 8.13
C ASP A 88 -19.19 -9.64 7.96
N ASN A 89 -19.05 -8.95 6.85
CA ASN A 89 -19.87 -7.78 6.51
C ASN A 89 -21.29 -8.19 6.06
N ARG A 90 -21.47 -9.45 5.67
CA ARG A 90 -22.74 -10.06 5.30
C ARG A 90 -23.37 -10.87 6.43
N MET A 91 -22.52 -11.48 7.26
CA MET A 91 -22.96 -12.34 8.35
C MET A 91 -22.54 -11.72 9.68
N LEU A 92 -23.50 -11.52 10.54
CA LEU A 92 -23.23 -11.34 11.97
C LEU A 92 -22.81 -12.70 12.53
N PRO A 93 -21.89 -12.73 13.50
CA PRO A 93 -21.47 -14.01 14.10
C PRO A 93 -22.71 -14.74 14.60
N MET A 94 -22.85 -16.00 14.17
CA MET A 94 -23.99 -16.87 14.51
C MET A 94 -24.20 -17.06 16.02
N THR A 95 -23.23 -16.70 16.83
CA THR A 95 -23.30 -16.75 18.30
C THR A 95 -24.33 -15.80 18.92
N GLN A 96 -24.88 -14.83 18.16
CA GLN A 96 -25.89 -13.88 18.62
C GLN A 96 -27.30 -14.18 18.08
N VAL A 97 -27.47 -15.29 17.34
CA VAL A 97 -28.73 -15.64 16.67
C VAL A 97 -29.87 -15.95 17.66
N ASN A 98 -29.58 -16.24 18.92
CA ASN A 98 -30.56 -16.61 19.92
C ASN A 98 -31.10 -15.43 20.78
N ASP A 99 -30.66 -14.21 20.51
CA ASP A 99 -31.19 -13.02 21.16
C ASP A 99 -32.45 -12.53 20.39
N PRO A 100 -33.62 -12.52 20.99
CA PRO A 100 -34.86 -12.09 20.31
C PRO A 100 -34.81 -10.67 19.74
N GLY A 101 -34.03 -9.76 20.35
CA GLY A 101 -33.79 -8.41 19.86
C GLY A 101 -32.75 -8.34 18.71
N PHE A 102 -32.04 -9.40 18.48
CA PHE A 102 -30.94 -9.45 17.51
C PHE A 102 -31.43 -9.38 16.05
N TRP A 103 -32.54 -10.03 15.74
CA TRP A 103 -33.11 -10.05 14.40
C TRP A 103 -33.60 -8.67 13.96
N ASP A 104 -34.21 -7.93 14.86
CA ASP A 104 -34.69 -6.58 14.59
C ASP A 104 -33.56 -5.59 14.40
N ILE A 105 -32.47 -5.71 15.19
CA ILE A 105 -31.27 -4.90 15.05
C ILE A 105 -30.54 -5.18 13.72
N ASN A 106 -30.57 -6.42 13.24
CA ASN A 106 -29.84 -6.82 12.05
C ASN A 106 -30.43 -6.34 10.74
N ILE A 107 -31.71 -6.49 10.57
CA ILE A 107 -32.40 -6.05 9.34
C ILE A 107 -32.43 -4.51 9.31
N ALA A 108 -32.75 -3.89 10.43
CA ALA A 108 -32.84 -2.44 10.55
C ALA A 108 -31.43 -1.76 10.35
N THR A 109 -30.35 -2.32 10.90
CA THR A 109 -29.02 -1.68 10.82
C THR A 109 -28.31 -1.87 9.49
N VAL A 110 -28.71 -2.86 8.67
CA VAL A 110 -28.15 -3.04 7.32
C VAL A 110 -28.81 -2.09 6.31
N GLU A 111 -30.07 -1.78 6.49
CA GLU A 111 -30.85 -0.94 5.57
C GLU A 111 -31.00 0.51 6.02
N ASN A 112 -30.98 0.77 7.30
CA ASN A 112 -31.13 2.13 7.83
C ASN A 112 -29.84 2.93 7.65
N PRO A 113 -29.93 4.14 7.09
CA PRO A 113 -28.81 5.08 7.06
C PRO A 113 -28.35 5.44 8.47
N GLY A 114 -27.05 5.67 8.61
CA GLY A 114 -26.48 6.05 9.88
C GLY A 114 -24.98 6.38 9.75
N ARG A 115 -24.32 6.55 10.90
CA ARG A 115 -22.89 6.82 10.92
C ARG A 115 -22.08 5.54 10.67
N PRO A 116 -21.24 5.48 9.63
CA PRO A 116 -20.41 4.31 9.36
C PRO A 116 -19.42 4.04 10.50
N SER A 117 -19.31 2.78 10.91
CA SER A 117 -18.37 2.35 11.96
C SER A 117 -17.50 1.17 11.57
N ARG A 118 -17.83 0.50 10.48
CA ARG A 118 -17.10 -0.68 9.99
C ARG A 118 -16.89 -0.60 8.49
N TYR A 119 -15.81 -1.20 8.02
CA TYR A 119 -15.53 -1.30 6.58
C TYR A 119 -14.95 -2.65 6.22
N SER A 120 -15.14 -3.04 4.97
CA SER A 120 -14.44 -4.15 4.33
C SER A 120 -13.86 -3.70 3.00
N THR A 121 -12.83 -4.38 2.54
CA THR A 121 -12.16 -4.05 1.27
C THR A 121 -12.15 -5.25 0.36
N ASP A 122 -12.59 -5.06 -0.89
CA ASP A 122 -12.35 -6.01 -1.96
C ASP A 122 -11.22 -5.46 -2.84
N MET A 123 -10.04 -6.05 -2.71
CA MET A 123 -8.86 -5.62 -3.47
C MET A 123 -8.96 -6.00 -4.95
N GLY A 124 -9.74 -7.02 -5.29
CA GLY A 124 -9.94 -7.45 -6.67
C GLY A 124 -10.74 -6.44 -7.47
N THR A 125 -11.87 -6.00 -6.93
CA THR A 125 -12.74 -4.98 -7.55
C THR A 125 -12.36 -3.55 -7.18
N ARG A 126 -11.44 -3.36 -6.21
CA ARG A 126 -11.02 -2.05 -5.67
C ARG A 126 -12.18 -1.25 -5.08
N ILE A 127 -13.02 -1.94 -4.36
CA ILE A 127 -14.18 -1.36 -3.67
C ILE A 127 -13.94 -1.44 -2.18
N LEU A 128 -14.06 -0.29 -1.52
CA LEU A 128 -14.23 -0.18 -0.08
C LEU A 128 -15.73 -0.16 0.20
N ARG A 129 -16.19 -1.12 0.97
CA ARG A 129 -17.59 -1.19 1.42
C ARG A 129 -17.66 -0.77 2.87
N ILE A 130 -18.46 0.24 3.16
CA ILE A 130 -18.76 0.66 4.51
C ILE A 130 -20.06 0.02 5.00
N ARG A 131 -20.13 -0.26 6.29
CA ARG A 131 -21.32 -0.75 6.94
C ARG A 131 -22.00 0.38 7.70
N LEU A 132 -23.29 0.39 7.60
CA LEU A 132 -24.23 1.48 7.68
C LEU A 132 -24.00 2.45 6.52
N LYS A 133 -25.00 2.60 5.69
CA LYS A 133 -25.02 3.62 4.65
C LYS A 133 -25.00 4.99 5.33
N PRO A 134 -24.22 5.96 4.86
CA PRO A 134 -24.23 7.28 5.43
C PRO A 134 -25.63 7.89 5.39
N ASP A 135 -26.07 8.46 6.50
CA ASP A 135 -27.22 9.35 6.52
C ASP A 135 -26.83 10.75 6.00
N ALA A 136 -27.77 11.67 5.93
CA ALA A 136 -27.55 13.03 5.46
C ALA A 136 -26.46 13.77 6.26
N THR A 137 -26.27 13.46 7.54
CA THR A 137 -25.23 14.06 8.38
C THR A 137 -23.87 13.45 8.10
N ALA A 138 -23.79 12.13 7.99
CA ALA A 138 -22.54 11.42 7.68
C ALA A 138 -22.07 11.64 6.25
N ALA A 139 -22.96 11.93 5.30
CA ALA A 139 -22.65 12.27 3.92
C ALA A 139 -21.85 13.58 3.77
N LEU A 140 -21.77 14.42 4.79
CA LEU A 140 -20.94 15.61 4.80
C LEU A 140 -19.48 15.32 5.23
N LEU A 141 -19.23 14.11 5.70
CA LEU A 141 -17.93 13.71 6.21
C LEU A 141 -17.04 13.12 5.10
N LYS A 142 -15.74 13.24 5.31
CA LYS A 142 -14.73 12.53 4.52
C LYS A 142 -14.28 11.29 5.26
N LEU A 143 -13.97 10.25 4.50
CA LEU A 143 -13.30 9.06 4.99
C LEU A 143 -11.81 9.21 4.70
N ASN A 144 -11.00 9.34 5.73
CA ASN A 144 -9.56 9.44 5.66
C ASN A 144 -8.94 8.04 5.76
N LEU A 145 -8.11 7.68 4.81
CA LEU A 145 -7.44 6.40 4.71
C LEU A 145 -5.95 6.52 5.03
N SER A 146 -5.44 5.58 5.81
CA SER A 146 -4.00 5.29 5.87
C SER A 146 -3.74 4.09 4.97
N VAL A 147 -2.90 4.28 3.96
CA VAL A 147 -2.72 3.28 2.90
C VAL A 147 -1.26 2.95 2.66
N VAL A 148 -1.03 1.78 2.07
CA VAL A 148 0.21 1.42 1.39
C VAL A 148 -0.08 1.46 -0.09
N ARG A 149 0.78 2.12 -0.86
CA ARG A 149 0.53 2.34 -2.29
C ARG A 149 1.74 2.14 -3.18
N LEU A 150 1.49 2.09 -4.47
CA LEU A 150 2.51 2.21 -5.52
C LEU A 150 2.89 3.68 -5.72
N PRO A 151 4.05 3.97 -6.33
CA PRO A 151 4.39 5.31 -6.79
C PRO A 151 3.28 5.90 -7.67
N LEU A 152 2.96 7.18 -7.47
CA LEU A 152 1.88 7.85 -8.20
C LEU A 152 2.30 8.27 -9.59
N ALA A 153 3.51 8.75 -9.73
CA ALA A 153 4.02 9.21 -10.99
C ALA A 153 5.43 8.63 -11.26
N PRO A 154 5.68 8.10 -12.45
CA PRO A 154 7.00 7.59 -12.82
C PRO A 154 8.03 8.73 -12.89
N MET A 155 9.29 8.41 -12.68
CA MET A 155 10.42 9.26 -13.06
C MET A 155 10.45 9.40 -14.59
N SER A 156 10.72 10.59 -15.10
CA SER A 156 10.73 10.88 -16.54
C SER A 156 11.88 11.84 -16.90
N GLU A 157 12.26 11.84 -18.15
CA GLU A 157 13.28 12.77 -18.69
C GLU A 157 12.84 14.23 -18.57
N ASP A 158 11.52 14.50 -18.61
CA ASP A 158 10.96 15.85 -18.49
C ASP A 158 11.04 16.41 -17.06
N ALA A 159 11.34 15.59 -16.08
CA ALA A 159 11.46 15.96 -14.67
C ALA A 159 12.69 15.29 -14.03
N PRO A 160 13.92 15.72 -14.44
CA PRO A 160 15.17 15.08 -14.02
C PRO A 160 15.40 15.18 -12.49
N ASP A 161 14.90 16.23 -11.86
CA ASP A 161 15.05 16.48 -10.42
C ASP A 161 14.02 15.70 -9.57
N LYS A 162 13.16 14.91 -10.21
CA LYS A 162 12.17 14.14 -9.47
C LYS A 162 12.82 12.95 -8.78
N GLU A 163 12.76 12.99 -7.46
CA GLU A 163 13.22 11.88 -6.62
C GLU A 163 12.22 10.72 -6.60
N PRO A 164 12.69 9.48 -6.39
CA PRO A 164 11.84 8.33 -6.12
C PRO A 164 10.95 8.56 -4.89
N GLU A 165 9.72 8.06 -4.91
CA GLU A 165 8.80 8.18 -3.76
C GLU A 165 9.11 7.19 -2.63
N VAL A 166 10.00 6.23 -2.86
CA VAL A 166 10.47 5.31 -1.82
C VAL A 166 11.46 6.01 -0.89
N PRO A 167 11.62 5.56 0.37
CA PRO A 167 12.58 6.15 1.30
C PRO A 167 14.01 6.19 0.73
N GLU A 168 14.74 7.27 1.04
CA GLU A 168 16.09 7.55 0.54
C GLU A 168 17.07 6.40 0.78
N GLU A 169 16.90 5.66 1.87
CA GLU A 169 17.71 4.48 2.19
C GLU A 169 17.74 3.41 1.10
N TYR A 170 16.77 3.44 0.17
CA TYR A 170 16.66 2.50 -0.95
C TYR A 170 17.11 3.07 -2.29
N HIS A 171 17.45 4.36 -2.41
CA HIS A 171 17.75 4.99 -3.70
C HIS A 171 18.95 4.36 -4.39
N LEU A 172 20.02 4.07 -3.62
CA LEU A 172 21.20 3.41 -4.16
C LEU A 172 20.90 2.02 -4.75
N GLN A 173 20.02 1.28 -4.08
CA GLN A 173 19.62 -0.05 -4.53
C GLN A 173 18.75 -0.01 -5.78
N LEU A 174 17.92 1.02 -5.96
CA LEU A 174 17.19 1.25 -7.21
C LEU A 174 18.17 1.48 -8.36
N ALA A 175 19.19 2.32 -8.15
CA ALA A 175 20.23 2.59 -9.15
C ALA A 175 21.02 1.33 -9.49
N SER A 176 21.38 0.53 -8.48
CA SER A 176 22.08 -0.75 -8.68
C SER A 176 21.24 -1.75 -9.47
N PHE A 177 19.93 -1.82 -9.20
CA PHE A 177 19.02 -2.66 -10.00
C PHE A 177 18.93 -2.19 -11.45
N ALA A 178 18.79 -0.88 -11.67
CA ALA A 178 18.69 -0.33 -13.03
C ALA A 178 19.97 -0.59 -13.84
N ALA A 179 21.14 -0.30 -13.24
CA ALA A 179 22.42 -0.59 -13.86
C ALA A 179 22.62 -2.10 -14.13
N GLY A 180 22.28 -2.94 -13.14
CA GLY A 180 22.35 -4.40 -13.29
C GLY A 180 21.41 -4.92 -14.37
N SER A 181 20.22 -4.37 -14.49
CA SER A 181 19.25 -4.74 -15.54
C SER A 181 19.72 -4.31 -16.93
N CYS A 182 20.33 -3.13 -17.04
CA CYS A 182 20.96 -2.69 -18.28
C CYS A 182 22.05 -3.66 -18.71
N LEU A 183 22.99 -3.98 -17.82
CA LEU A 183 24.10 -4.91 -18.10
C LEU A 183 23.60 -6.33 -18.43
N ALA A 184 22.63 -6.84 -17.68
CA ALA A 184 22.13 -8.20 -17.85
C ALA A 184 21.40 -8.42 -19.18
N ASN A 185 20.77 -7.37 -19.73
CA ASN A 185 19.87 -7.47 -20.90
C ASN A 185 20.52 -6.98 -22.22
N THR A 186 21.75 -6.48 -22.19
CA THR A 186 22.44 -6.02 -23.39
C THR A 186 23.22 -7.16 -24.04
N ALA A 187 23.00 -7.37 -25.34
CA ALA A 187 23.57 -8.50 -26.07
C ALA A 187 25.09 -8.36 -26.30
N ASP A 188 25.55 -7.12 -26.51
CA ASP A 188 26.91 -6.82 -26.96
C ASP A 188 27.91 -6.58 -25.81
N ILE A 189 27.55 -6.96 -24.60
CA ILE A 189 28.38 -6.81 -23.39
C ILE A 189 29.07 -8.12 -23.04
N ASP A 190 30.28 -8.01 -22.51
CA ASP A 190 31.10 -9.13 -22.03
C ASP A 190 30.32 -10.02 -21.03
N ALA A 191 30.60 -11.33 -21.07
CA ALA A 191 29.97 -12.33 -20.24
C ALA A 191 30.16 -12.04 -18.74
N GLU A 192 31.29 -11.47 -18.35
CA GLU A 192 31.61 -11.09 -16.98
C GLU A 192 30.71 -9.94 -16.50
N LEU A 193 30.60 -8.87 -17.29
CA LEU A 193 29.74 -7.72 -16.98
C LEU A 193 28.24 -8.13 -16.93
N ARG A 194 27.84 -9.04 -17.81
CA ARG A 194 26.48 -9.61 -17.78
C ARG A 194 26.22 -10.42 -16.50
N SER A 195 27.22 -11.19 -16.06
CA SER A 195 27.17 -11.94 -14.81
C SER A 195 27.07 -11.00 -13.60
N LEU A 196 27.86 -9.93 -13.60
CA LEU A 196 27.79 -8.88 -12.57
C LEU A 196 26.42 -8.20 -12.54
N GLY A 197 25.86 -7.87 -13.70
CA GLY A 197 24.51 -7.30 -13.79
C GLY A 197 23.45 -8.21 -13.17
N ARG A 198 23.50 -9.52 -13.46
CA ARG A 198 22.59 -10.50 -12.84
C ARG A 198 22.76 -10.59 -11.33
N ALA A 199 23.99 -10.49 -10.83
CA ALA A 199 24.27 -10.49 -9.40
C ALA A 199 23.61 -9.28 -8.71
N TRP A 200 23.69 -8.08 -9.28
CA TRP A 200 23.05 -6.88 -8.73
C TRP A 200 21.52 -6.98 -8.73
N VAL A 201 20.94 -7.53 -9.79
CA VAL A 201 19.50 -7.81 -9.83
C VAL A 201 19.09 -8.80 -8.74
N ALA A 202 19.87 -9.86 -8.53
CA ALA A 202 19.60 -10.85 -7.49
C ALA A 202 19.72 -10.25 -6.07
N GLU A 203 20.71 -9.39 -5.84
CA GLU A 203 20.90 -8.66 -4.59
C GLU A 203 19.70 -7.77 -4.27
N PHE A 204 19.19 -7.04 -5.26
CA PHE A 204 17.97 -6.23 -5.10
C PHE A 204 16.74 -7.08 -4.75
N VAL A 205 16.56 -8.25 -5.35
CA VAL A 205 15.46 -9.17 -5.02
C VAL A 205 15.57 -9.66 -3.57
N ALA A 206 16.78 -9.98 -3.13
CA ALA A 206 17.03 -10.36 -1.75
C ALA A 206 16.73 -9.21 -0.77
N LEU A 207 17.09 -7.97 -1.14
CA LEU A 207 16.76 -6.78 -0.37
C LEU A 207 15.22 -6.61 -0.22
N CYS A 208 14.45 -6.71 -1.30
CA CYS A 208 12.99 -6.63 -1.23
C CYS A 208 12.41 -7.66 -0.26
N THR A 209 12.95 -8.89 -0.29
CA THR A 209 12.53 -9.96 0.62
C THR A 209 12.85 -9.64 2.08
N LYS A 210 14.05 -9.11 2.34
CA LYS A 210 14.48 -8.69 3.67
C LYS A 210 13.62 -7.54 4.20
N ALA A 211 13.40 -6.50 3.40
CA ALA A 211 12.56 -5.36 3.77
C ALA A 211 11.13 -5.78 4.13
N LYS A 212 10.57 -6.74 3.37
CA LYS A 212 9.27 -7.35 3.69
C LYS A 212 9.29 -8.07 5.05
N GLN A 213 10.32 -8.87 5.33
CA GLN A 213 10.47 -9.60 6.59
C GLN A 213 10.63 -8.65 7.77
N ASP A 214 11.45 -7.61 7.64
CA ASP A 214 11.69 -6.62 8.69
C ASP A 214 10.41 -5.85 9.02
N ARG A 215 9.62 -5.52 8.01
CA ARG A 215 8.30 -4.92 8.22
C ARG A 215 7.35 -5.86 8.96
N GLN A 216 7.26 -7.12 8.55
CA GLN A 216 6.42 -8.11 9.24
C GLN A 216 6.81 -8.26 10.70
N ARG A 217 8.12 -8.29 11.00
CA ARG A 217 8.64 -8.32 12.37
C ARG A 217 8.22 -7.09 13.17
N ARG A 218 8.34 -5.88 12.59
CA ARG A 218 7.90 -4.64 13.25
C ARG A 218 6.40 -4.66 13.56
N GLN A 219 5.57 -5.16 12.65
CA GLN A 219 4.13 -5.29 12.89
C GLN A 219 3.78 -6.31 13.97
N GLN A 220 4.54 -7.41 14.07
CA GLN A 220 4.33 -8.43 15.10
C GLN A 220 4.85 -8.00 16.48
N SER A 221 5.85 -7.11 16.52
CA SER A 221 6.43 -6.61 17.78
C SER A 221 5.59 -5.50 18.43
N LEU A 222 4.60 -4.95 17.75
CA LEU A 222 3.65 -4.05 18.38
C LEU A 222 2.86 -4.84 19.43
N PRO A 223 2.80 -4.38 20.70
CA PRO A 223 2.04 -5.07 21.72
C PRO A 223 0.60 -5.19 21.25
N GLN A 224 0.16 -6.39 20.94
CA GLN A 224 -1.25 -6.68 20.79
C GLN A 224 -1.86 -6.49 22.18
N PHE A 225 -2.48 -5.35 22.42
CA PHE A 225 -3.35 -5.20 23.57
C PHE A 225 -4.52 -6.18 23.37
N ARG A 226 -4.31 -7.41 23.82
CA ARG A 226 -5.43 -8.29 24.12
C ARG A 226 -6.11 -7.62 25.31
N PHE A 227 -7.24 -6.99 25.10
CA PHE A 227 -8.17 -6.73 26.20
C PHE A 227 -8.41 -8.09 26.82
N GLY A 228 -7.77 -8.33 27.96
CA GLY A 228 -7.93 -9.53 28.75
C GLY A 228 -9.41 -9.73 29.00
N GLY A 229 -9.90 -10.92 28.67
CA GLY A 229 -11.29 -11.28 28.93
C GLY A 229 -11.63 -10.92 30.37
N TRP A 230 -12.78 -10.34 30.53
CA TRP A 230 -13.41 -10.18 31.83
C TRP A 230 -13.45 -11.58 32.46
N VAL A 231 -12.61 -11.78 33.46
CA VAL A 231 -12.71 -12.95 34.33
C VAL A 231 -14.02 -12.76 35.07
N ASN A 232 -14.99 -13.63 34.78
CA ASN A 232 -16.19 -13.74 35.57
C ASN A 232 -15.76 -13.96 37.02
N GLY A 233 -15.90 -12.93 37.84
CA GLY A 233 -15.82 -13.09 39.28
C GLY A 233 -17.08 -13.85 39.74
N ASP A 234 -16.85 -15.04 40.25
CA ASP A 234 -17.83 -15.77 41.02
C ASP A 234 -18.27 -14.94 42.23
N TYR A 235 -19.57 -14.69 42.32
CA TYR A 235 -20.28 -14.52 43.57
C TYR A 235 -21.58 -15.31 43.50
#